data_cab211c649290f7ba10d54359e4f8ac4
#
_entry.id   cab211c649290f7ba10d54359e4f8ac4
#
_cell.length_a   1.000
_cell.length_b   1.000
_cell.length_c   1.000
_cell.angle_alpha   90.00
_cell.angle_beta   90.00
_cell.angle_gamma   90.00
#
_symmetry.space_group_name_H-M   'P 1'
#
loop_
_entity.id
_entity.type
_entity.pdbx_description
1 polymer ?
#
loop_
_entity_poly.entity_id
_entity_poly.type
_entity_poly.pdbx_seq_one_letter_code
_entity_poly.pdbx_strand_id
1 'polypeptide(L)'
;MSNDVAIIGVGIHPFGRFDKTAMEMGAEAITSALADAKLEWKDIQFGFGGSYEVSNPDAVTRLVGLTGITFTNVFNACATSASAIQQTA
;
A
#
# COMPACT_ATOMS: atom_id res chain seq x y z
N MET A 1 22.95 15.92 -6.26
CA MET A 1 21.86 15.54 -5.36
C MET A 1 21.65 14.05 -5.45
N SER A 2 21.59 13.40 -4.33
CA SER A 2 21.33 11.96 -4.31
C SER A 2 19.85 11.68 -4.56
N ASN A 3 19.56 10.67 -5.39
CA ASN A 3 18.23 10.16 -5.61
C ASN A 3 18.07 8.76 -4.99
N ASP A 4 18.87 8.49 -3.97
CA ASP A 4 18.83 7.19 -3.31
C ASP A 4 17.50 6.97 -2.61
N VAL A 5 16.94 5.79 -2.81
CA VAL A 5 15.67 5.38 -2.20
C VAL A 5 15.91 4.06 -1.51
N ALA A 6 15.36 3.91 -0.31
CA ALA A 6 15.48 2.68 0.46
C ALA A 6 14.11 2.04 0.68
N ILE A 7 14.05 0.72 0.56
CA ILE A 7 12.88 -0.06 0.98
C ILE A 7 13.11 -0.42 2.44
N ILE A 8 12.30 0.14 3.33
CA ILE A 8 12.51 0.00 4.78
C ILE A 8 11.59 -1.02 5.43
N GLY A 9 10.61 -1.52 4.70
CA GLY A 9 9.72 -2.56 5.21
C GLY A 9 8.92 -3.19 4.10
N VAL A 10 8.58 -4.45 4.28
CA VAL A 10 7.78 -5.21 3.30
C VAL A 10 6.70 -6.00 4.03
N GLY A 11 5.59 -6.20 3.35
CA GLY A 11 4.49 -7.02 3.85
C GLY A 11 3.69 -7.59 2.70
N ILE A 12 3.16 -8.78 2.91
CA ILE A 12 2.34 -9.45 1.91
C ILE A 12 1.27 -10.28 2.63
N HIS A 13 0.07 -10.30 2.07
CA HIS A 13 -0.96 -11.22 2.51
C HIS A 13 -0.66 -12.61 1.93
N PRO A 14 -0.83 -13.69 2.71
CA PRO A 14 -0.59 -15.05 2.20
C PRO A 14 -1.40 -15.35 0.94
N PHE A 15 -0.86 -16.15 0.05
CA PHE A 15 -1.56 -16.60 -1.15
C PHE A 15 -2.61 -17.64 -0.79
N GLY A 16 -3.73 -17.60 -1.49
CA GLY A 16 -4.82 -18.54 -1.28
C GLY A 16 -6.18 -17.92 -1.51
N ARG A 17 -7.22 -18.65 -1.11
CA ARG A 17 -8.59 -18.15 -1.13
C ARG A 17 -9.02 -17.84 0.30
N PHE A 18 -9.55 -16.64 0.50
CA PHE A 18 -9.95 -16.17 1.82
C PHE A 18 -11.28 -15.45 1.75
N ASP A 19 -12.06 -15.51 2.83
CA ASP A 19 -13.31 -14.77 2.98
C ASP A 19 -13.03 -13.34 3.43
N LYS A 20 -12.18 -12.65 2.68
CA LYS A 20 -11.78 -11.27 2.95
C LYS A 20 -11.90 -10.45 1.69
N THR A 21 -12.21 -9.16 1.88
CA THR A 21 -12.20 -8.24 0.75
C THR A 21 -10.76 -7.91 0.35
N ALA A 22 -10.59 -7.42 -0.87
CA ALA A 22 -9.27 -6.95 -1.34
C ALA A 22 -8.70 -5.87 -0.42
N MET A 23 -9.56 -5.00 0.11
CA MET A 23 -9.14 -3.94 1.02
C MET A 23 -8.66 -4.49 2.36
N GLU A 24 -9.33 -5.52 2.89
CA GLU A 24 -8.89 -6.17 4.13
C GLU A 24 -7.54 -6.84 3.95
N MET A 25 -7.32 -7.53 2.84
CA MET A 25 -6.03 -8.13 2.52
C MET A 25 -4.94 -7.07 2.37
N GLY A 26 -5.28 -5.96 1.71
CA GLY A 26 -4.36 -4.83 1.56
C GLY A 26 -3.98 -4.21 2.90
N ALA A 27 -4.97 -4.04 3.79
CA ALA A 27 -4.72 -3.50 5.12
C ALA A 27 -3.80 -4.41 5.94
N GLU A 28 -3.96 -5.72 5.84
CA GLU A 28 -3.07 -6.67 6.51
C GLU A 28 -1.64 -6.59 5.98
N ALA A 29 -1.49 -6.47 4.66
CA ALA A 29 -0.17 -6.31 4.05
C ALA A 29 0.50 -5.01 4.49
N ILE A 30 -0.26 -3.91 4.54
CA ILE A 30 0.24 -2.61 5.02
C ILE A 30 0.67 -2.72 6.48
N THR A 31 -0.14 -3.32 7.33
CA THR A 31 0.17 -3.50 8.74
C THR A 31 1.45 -4.32 8.92
N SER A 32 1.62 -5.39 8.14
CA SER A 32 2.83 -6.19 8.16
C SER A 32 4.06 -5.39 7.74
N ALA A 33 3.94 -4.58 6.70
CA ALA A 33 5.04 -3.74 6.21
C ALA A 33 5.43 -2.69 7.26
N LEU A 34 4.45 -2.08 7.92
CA LEU A 34 4.70 -1.10 8.97
C LEU A 34 5.40 -1.74 10.17
N ALA A 35 4.97 -2.93 10.57
CA ALA A 35 5.62 -3.67 11.66
C ALA A 35 7.06 -4.01 11.29
N ASP A 36 7.31 -4.41 10.05
CA ASP A 36 8.65 -4.71 9.55
C ASP A 36 9.55 -3.46 9.58
N ALA A 37 9.00 -2.32 9.20
CA ALA A 37 9.72 -1.04 9.21
C ALA A 37 9.81 -0.41 10.61
N LYS A 38 9.06 -0.93 11.59
CA LYS A 38 8.93 -0.36 12.94
C LYS A 38 8.36 1.06 12.90
N LEU A 39 7.36 1.26 12.05
CA LEU A 39 6.66 2.53 11.90
C LEU A 39 5.17 2.34 12.19
N GLU A 40 4.49 3.44 12.43
CA GLU A 40 3.05 3.50 12.54
C GLU A 40 2.46 4.13 11.28
N TRP A 41 1.19 3.84 11.02
CA TRP A 41 0.50 4.42 9.86
C TRP A 41 0.55 5.95 9.84
N LYS A 42 0.48 6.57 11.00
CA LYS A 42 0.54 8.04 11.12
C LYS A 42 1.86 8.64 10.63
N ASP A 43 2.92 7.83 10.52
CA ASP A 43 4.23 8.27 10.04
C ASP A 43 4.32 8.28 8.51
N ILE A 44 3.29 7.75 7.83
CA ILE A 44 3.26 7.66 6.37
C ILE A 44 2.72 8.96 5.80
N GLN A 45 3.41 9.50 4.79
CA GLN A 45 3.08 10.78 4.18
C GLN A 45 2.28 10.65 2.88
N PHE A 46 2.57 9.61 2.09
CA PHE A 46 1.92 9.37 0.81
C PHE A 46 1.68 7.88 0.62
N GLY A 47 0.64 7.55 -0.13
CA GLY A 47 0.35 6.19 -0.53
C GLY A 47 0.10 6.10 -2.02
N PHE A 48 0.57 5.03 -2.63
CA PHE A 48 0.33 4.72 -4.04
C PHE A 48 -0.08 3.26 -4.16
N GLY A 49 -1.12 3.01 -4.93
CA GLY A 49 -1.57 1.64 -5.11
C GLY A 49 -2.63 1.54 -6.17
N GLY A 50 -3.03 0.33 -6.47
CA GLY A 50 -4.08 0.06 -7.43
C GLY A 50 -4.60 -1.35 -7.29
N SER A 51 -5.81 -1.56 -7.78
CA SER A 51 -6.44 -2.87 -7.74
C SER A 51 -7.36 -3.04 -8.93
N TYR A 52 -7.35 -4.22 -9.51
CA TYR A 52 -8.28 -4.58 -10.56
C TYR A 52 -9.73 -4.62 -10.04
N GLU A 53 -9.91 -5.06 -8.80
CA GLU A 53 -11.24 -5.26 -8.21
C GLU A 53 -11.82 -4.02 -7.55
N VAL A 54 -10.99 -3.01 -7.27
CA VAL A 54 -11.39 -1.83 -6.50
C VAL A 54 -11.03 -0.57 -7.25
N SER A 55 -12.06 0.22 -7.58
CA SER A 55 -11.89 1.48 -8.31
C SER A 55 -11.13 2.52 -7.49
N ASN A 56 -11.30 2.49 -6.18
CA ASN A 56 -10.70 3.47 -5.27
C ASN A 56 -9.80 2.75 -4.25
N PRO A 57 -8.55 2.42 -4.62
CA PRO A 57 -7.65 1.73 -3.69
C PRO A 57 -7.33 2.53 -2.43
N ASP A 58 -7.52 3.85 -2.46
CA ASP A 58 -7.42 4.69 -1.28
C ASP A 58 -8.41 4.32 -0.18
N ALA A 59 -9.46 3.55 -0.51
CA ALA A 59 -10.41 3.06 0.48
C ALA A 59 -9.73 2.21 1.57
N VAL A 60 -8.56 1.66 1.31
CA VAL A 60 -7.80 0.90 2.30
C VAL A 60 -7.46 1.76 3.53
N THR A 61 -7.37 3.07 3.37
CA THR A 61 -7.07 3.99 4.47
C THR A 61 -8.14 3.95 5.57
N ARG A 62 -9.37 3.55 5.24
CA ARG A 62 -10.43 3.39 6.23
C ARG A 62 -10.13 2.27 7.23
N LEU A 63 -9.36 1.27 6.82
CA LEU A 63 -9.02 0.11 7.63
C LEU A 63 -7.74 0.31 8.43
N VAL A 64 -6.80 1.11 7.93
CA VAL A 64 -5.53 1.36 8.61
C VAL A 64 -5.52 2.67 9.40
N GLY A 65 -6.36 3.63 9.01
CA GLY A 65 -6.51 4.89 9.75
C GLY A 65 -6.64 6.09 8.82
N LEU A 66 -7.49 7.03 9.20
CA LEU A 66 -7.71 8.26 8.43
C LEU A 66 -6.80 9.34 8.98
N THR A 67 -5.64 9.50 8.38
CA THR A 67 -4.63 10.50 8.79
C THR A 67 -4.53 11.67 7.82
N GLY A 68 -5.36 11.66 6.77
CA GLY A 68 -5.35 12.72 5.76
C GLY A 68 -4.24 12.61 4.75
N ILE A 69 -3.57 11.48 4.63
CA ILE A 69 -2.52 11.31 3.62
C ILE A 69 -3.11 11.33 2.21
N THR A 70 -2.30 11.73 1.27
CA THR A 70 -2.62 11.60 -0.15
C THR A 70 -2.39 10.17 -0.59
N PHE A 71 -3.43 9.53 -1.13
CA PHE A 71 -3.33 8.18 -1.67
C PHE A 71 -3.72 8.22 -3.14
N THR A 72 -2.79 7.86 -4.02
CA THR A 72 -2.96 7.99 -5.47
C THR A 72 -3.16 6.61 -6.11
N ASN A 73 -4.19 6.51 -6.95
CA ASN A 73 -4.43 5.32 -7.74
C ASN A 73 -3.49 5.31 -8.94
N VAL A 74 -2.67 4.28 -9.04
CA VAL A 74 -1.69 4.10 -10.13
C VAL A 74 -1.92 2.80 -10.88
N PHE A 75 -3.17 2.34 -10.95
CA PHE A 75 -3.48 1.07 -11.58
C PHE A 75 -2.93 1.01 -13.01
N ASN A 76 -2.15 -0.02 -13.29
CA ASN A 76 -1.51 -0.28 -14.57
C ASN A 76 -1.51 -1.79 -14.83
N ALA A 77 -2.65 -2.42 -14.65
CA ALA A 77 -2.84 -3.86 -14.81
C ALA A 77 -1.73 -4.64 -14.09
N CYS A 78 -1.03 -5.54 -14.78
CA CYS A 78 0.02 -6.36 -14.17
C CYS A 78 1.23 -5.57 -13.72
N ALA A 79 1.42 -4.34 -14.21
CA ALA A 79 2.55 -3.49 -13.86
C ALA A 79 2.22 -2.48 -12.74
N THR A 80 1.10 -2.64 -12.04
CA THR A 80 0.66 -1.70 -11.02
C THR A 80 1.68 -1.50 -9.91
N SER A 81 2.26 -2.59 -9.39
CA SER A 81 3.26 -2.49 -8.33
C SER A 81 4.51 -1.74 -8.78
N ALA A 82 4.96 -2.00 -10.01
CA ALA A 82 6.11 -1.28 -10.57
C ALA A 82 5.80 0.21 -10.70
N SER A 83 4.59 0.55 -11.16
CA SER A 83 4.14 1.94 -11.26
C SER A 83 4.09 2.60 -9.89
N ALA A 84 3.59 1.90 -8.87
CA ALA A 84 3.51 2.43 -7.51
C ALA A 84 4.92 2.73 -6.96
N ILE A 85 5.85 1.82 -7.13
CA ILE A 85 7.24 1.99 -6.68
C ILE A 85 7.89 3.17 -7.40
N GLN A 86 7.69 3.27 -8.71
CA GLN A 86 8.24 4.36 -9.50
C GLN A 86 7.70 5.72 -9.04
N GLN A 87 6.40 5.82 -8.78
CA GLN A 87 5.78 7.06 -8.30
C GLN A 87 6.26 7.42 -6.89
N THR A 88 6.47 6.41 -6.05
CA THR A 88 6.94 6.62 -4.67
C THR A 88 8.37 7.14 -4.65
N ALA A 89 9.19 6.68 -5.54
CA ALA A 89 10.57 7.13 -5.65
C ALA A 89 10.64 8.55 -6.22
#